data_390a30bfb005234f76e0138012bce2fa
#
_entry.id   390a30bfb005234f76e0138012bce2fa
#
_cell.length_a   1.000
_cell.length_b   1.000
_cell.length_c   1.000
_cell.angle_alpha   90.00
_cell.angle_beta   90.00
_cell.angle_gamma   90.00
#
_symmetry.space_group_name_H-M   'P 1'
#
loop_
_entity.id
_entity.type
_entity.pdbx_description
1 polymer ?
#
loop_
_entity_poly.entity_id
_entity_poly.type
_entity_poly.pdbx_seq_one_letter_code
_entity_poly.pdbx_strand_id
1 'polypeptide(L)'
;RIYSNTGATSIFIYISSAISWPMRLLFWSFFSMMIGNMALGSKIQFSKIFMVNSFAYLPSVVEYIVKTPIQYITDNMMIFTGLGAFGNGEQGSFINNFLSGVDIFALWRVYLTAIAFTFLYQKNLADTFIATGSFWIASLLIFSGIGAFFAGLSG
;
A
#
# COMPACT_ATOMS: atom_id res chain seq x y z
N ARG A 1 20.76 19.06 5.23
CA ARG A 1 20.33 20.01 6.28
C ARG A 1 18.80 20.05 6.46
N ILE A 2 18.17 18.89 6.71
CA ILE A 2 16.70 18.82 6.97
C ILE A 2 16.42 18.61 8.48
N TYR A 3 17.43 18.43 9.32
CA TYR A 3 17.27 18.09 10.74
C TYR A 3 17.72 19.20 11.69
N SER A 4 17.38 20.45 11.40
CA SER A 4 17.51 21.53 12.40
C SER A 4 16.13 22.00 12.87
N ASN A 5 15.19 21.08 13.09
CA ASN A 5 13.91 21.45 13.70
C ASN A 5 13.87 21.00 15.16
N THR A 6 13.47 21.93 16.01
CA THR A 6 13.23 21.81 17.45
C THR A 6 12.66 20.44 17.83
N GLY A 7 13.14 19.87 18.95
CA GLY A 7 12.76 18.51 19.40
C GLY A 7 11.26 18.19 19.39
N ALA A 8 10.39 19.21 19.51
CA ALA A 8 8.95 19.07 19.40
C ALA A 8 8.47 18.60 18.01
N THR A 9 9.07 19.11 16.93
CA THR A 9 8.72 18.70 15.55
C THR A 9 9.14 17.27 15.28
N SER A 10 10.31 16.86 15.77
CA SER A 10 10.78 15.47 15.64
C SER A 10 9.87 14.49 16.38
N ILE A 11 9.45 14.81 17.60
CA ILE A 11 8.52 14.01 18.39
C ILE A 11 7.18 13.87 17.67
N PHE A 12 6.64 14.96 17.11
CA PHE A 12 5.40 14.92 16.35
C PHE A 12 5.50 14.02 15.10
N ILE A 13 6.62 14.06 14.37
CA ILE A 13 6.87 13.18 13.21
C ILE A 13 6.89 11.72 13.63
N TYR A 14 7.56 11.36 14.73
CA TYR A 14 7.59 9.98 15.20
C TYR A 14 6.23 9.47 15.65
N ILE A 15 5.48 10.28 16.39
CA ILE A 15 4.13 9.93 16.86
C ILE A 15 3.18 9.76 15.66
N SER A 16 3.18 10.71 14.73
CA SER A 16 2.32 10.64 13.54
C SER A 16 2.66 9.44 12.66
N SER A 17 3.93 9.11 12.51
CA SER A 17 4.37 7.92 11.78
C SER A 17 3.92 6.63 12.47
N ALA A 18 4.04 6.55 13.79
CA ALA A 18 3.63 5.38 14.57
C ALA A 18 2.10 5.14 14.49
N ILE A 19 1.30 6.21 14.46
CA ILE A 19 -0.16 6.13 14.36
C ILE A 19 -0.62 5.85 12.92
N SER A 20 0.09 6.38 11.92
CA SER A 20 -0.31 6.26 10.52
C SER A 20 -0.35 4.81 10.03
N TRP A 21 0.52 3.95 10.52
CA TRP A 21 0.59 2.54 10.15
C TRP A 21 -0.65 1.73 10.56
N PRO A 22 -1.06 1.71 11.84
CA PRO A 22 -2.30 1.05 12.26
C PRO A 22 -3.54 1.64 11.56
N MET A 23 -3.59 2.97 11.40
CA MET A 23 -4.70 3.62 10.70
C MET A 23 -4.79 3.19 9.24
N ARG A 24 -3.67 3.09 8.54
CA ARG A 24 -3.64 2.58 7.17
C ARG A 24 -4.13 1.13 7.10
N LEU A 25 -3.70 0.28 8.03
CA LEU A 25 -4.12 -1.12 8.07
C LEU A 25 -5.62 -1.26 8.36
N LEU A 26 -6.17 -0.45 9.29
CA LEU A 26 -7.60 -0.40 9.57
C LEU A 26 -8.40 0.03 8.33
N PHE A 27 -7.97 1.10 7.67
CA PHE A 27 -8.60 1.62 6.47
C PHE A 27 -8.63 0.56 5.35
N TRP A 28 -7.48 -0.04 5.04
CA TRP A 28 -7.39 -1.07 4.01
C TRP A 28 -8.21 -2.30 4.36
N SER A 29 -8.24 -2.71 5.63
CA SER A 29 -9.03 -3.86 6.06
C SER A 29 -10.53 -3.60 5.94
N PHE A 30 -10.97 -2.37 6.21
CA PHE A 30 -12.38 -1.98 6.05
C PHE A 30 -12.82 -2.05 4.58
N PHE A 31 -12.05 -1.45 3.67
CA PHE A 31 -12.36 -1.50 2.24
C PHE A 31 -12.23 -2.91 1.66
N SER A 32 -11.22 -3.65 2.09
CA SER A 32 -11.02 -5.05 1.71
C SER A 32 -12.20 -5.92 2.15
N MET A 33 -12.75 -5.69 3.35
CA MET A 33 -13.98 -6.34 3.81
C MET A 33 -15.18 -5.99 2.94
N MET A 34 -15.38 -4.70 2.67
CA MET A 34 -16.50 -4.23 1.87
C MET A 34 -16.53 -4.91 0.50
N ILE A 35 -15.39 -4.88 -0.19
CA ILE A 35 -15.27 -5.43 -1.55
C ILE A 35 -15.30 -6.96 -1.52
N GLY A 36 -14.61 -7.60 -0.58
CA GLY A 36 -14.64 -9.04 -0.43
C GLY A 36 -16.05 -9.57 -0.17
N ASN A 37 -16.79 -8.94 0.73
CA ASN A 37 -18.17 -9.33 1.02
C ASN A 37 -19.12 -9.10 -0.18
N MET A 38 -18.91 -8.03 -0.95
CA MET A 38 -19.71 -7.75 -2.15
C MET A 38 -19.35 -8.68 -3.31
N ALA A 39 -18.07 -8.85 -3.60
CA ALA A 39 -17.61 -9.62 -4.78
C ALA A 39 -17.69 -11.14 -4.57
N LEU A 40 -17.44 -11.62 -3.35
CA LEU A 40 -17.37 -13.05 -3.04
C LEU A 40 -18.64 -13.59 -2.37
N GLY A 41 -19.62 -12.72 -2.07
CA GLY A 41 -20.97 -13.09 -1.68
C GLY A 41 -21.13 -13.70 -0.27
N SER A 42 -20.19 -13.42 0.65
CA SER A 42 -20.24 -13.90 2.04
C SER A 42 -20.05 -12.74 3.01
N LYS A 43 -20.69 -12.86 4.20
CA LYS A 43 -20.56 -11.83 5.26
C LYS A 43 -19.46 -12.22 6.24
N ILE A 44 -18.23 -11.85 5.97
CA ILE A 44 -17.10 -12.07 6.87
C ILE A 44 -16.98 -10.87 7.83
N GLN A 45 -16.74 -11.16 9.11
CA GLN A 45 -16.56 -10.15 10.15
C GLN A 45 -15.25 -9.38 9.95
N PHE A 46 -15.27 -8.08 10.27
CA PHE A 46 -14.12 -7.19 10.16
C PHE A 46 -12.86 -7.73 10.88
N SER A 47 -13.02 -8.27 12.09
CA SER A 47 -11.89 -8.80 12.88
C SER A 47 -11.09 -9.89 12.14
N LYS A 48 -11.78 -10.77 11.41
CA LYS A 48 -11.12 -11.84 10.63
C LYS A 48 -10.36 -11.25 9.43
N ILE A 49 -10.97 -10.29 8.73
CA ILE A 49 -10.32 -9.58 7.60
C ILE A 49 -9.12 -8.77 8.10
N PHE A 50 -9.26 -8.08 9.23
CA PHE A 50 -8.19 -7.31 9.83
C PHE A 50 -7.00 -8.20 10.23
N MET A 51 -7.27 -9.35 10.86
CA MET A 51 -6.23 -10.32 11.20
C MET A 51 -5.49 -10.80 9.94
N VAL A 52 -6.21 -11.21 8.91
CA VAL A 52 -5.62 -11.68 7.65
C VAL A 52 -4.79 -10.59 6.99
N ASN A 53 -5.32 -9.37 6.89
CA ASN A 53 -4.59 -8.26 6.31
C ASN A 53 -3.33 -7.92 7.13
N SER A 54 -3.36 -8.04 8.45
CA SER A 54 -2.18 -7.83 9.29
C SER A 54 -1.03 -8.78 8.89
N PHE A 55 -1.34 -10.05 8.62
CA PHE A 55 -0.35 -11.00 8.13
C PHE A 55 0.04 -10.75 6.67
N ALA A 56 -0.90 -10.39 5.82
CA ALA A 56 -0.63 -10.07 4.41
C ALA A 56 0.25 -8.82 4.23
N TYR A 57 0.38 -7.99 5.26
CA TYR A 57 1.29 -6.83 5.27
C TYR A 57 2.74 -7.16 5.67
N LEU A 58 3.06 -8.40 6.05
CA LEU A 58 4.44 -8.81 6.35
C LEU A 58 5.45 -8.52 5.21
N PRO A 59 5.11 -8.68 3.92
CA PRO A 59 6.00 -8.25 2.84
C PRO A 59 6.43 -6.79 2.91
N SER A 60 5.59 -5.89 3.47
CA SER A 60 5.97 -4.49 3.65
C SER A 60 7.11 -4.32 4.68
N VAL A 61 7.17 -5.18 5.69
CA VAL A 61 8.30 -5.16 6.64
C VAL A 61 9.59 -5.55 5.92
N VAL A 62 9.53 -6.59 5.08
CA VAL A 62 10.68 -7.00 4.24
C VAL A 62 11.08 -5.87 3.29
N GLU A 63 10.10 -5.22 2.66
CA GLU A 63 10.30 -4.05 1.79
C GLU A 63 11.11 -2.95 2.51
N TYR A 64 10.73 -2.60 3.74
CA TYR A 64 11.47 -1.59 4.52
C TYR A 64 12.87 -2.04 4.89
N ILE A 65 13.05 -3.30 5.30
CA ILE A 65 14.38 -3.85 5.61
C ILE A 65 15.31 -3.79 4.40
N VAL A 66 14.78 -3.98 3.18
CA VAL A 66 15.56 -3.92 1.94
C VAL A 66 15.79 -2.48 1.49
N LYS A 67 14.74 -1.65 1.47
CA LYS A 67 14.81 -0.29 0.92
C LYS A 67 15.59 0.68 1.83
N THR A 68 15.44 0.59 3.16
CA THR A 68 16.03 1.55 4.09
C THR A 68 17.57 1.63 4.00
N PRO A 69 18.32 0.50 3.99
CA PRO A 69 19.76 0.58 3.80
C PRO A 69 20.17 1.19 2.45
N ILE A 70 19.44 0.86 1.37
CA ILE A 70 19.73 1.39 0.03
C ILE A 70 19.49 2.90 0.00
N GLN A 71 18.38 3.38 0.59
CA GLN A 71 18.08 4.82 0.72
C GLN A 71 19.18 5.56 1.48
N TYR A 72 19.69 4.95 2.55
CA TYR A 72 20.77 5.53 3.34
C TYR A 72 22.10 5.64 2.58
N ILE A 73 22.46 4.58 1.82
CA ILE A 73 23.72 4.53 1.06
C ILE A 73 23.67 5.45 -0.16
N THR A 74 22.50 5.53 -0.83
CA THR A 74 22.35 6.31 -2.07
C THR A 74 21.95 7.76 -1.84
N ASP A 75 21.68 8.16 -0.58
CA ASP A 75 21.07 9.44 -0.20
C ASP A 75 19.82 9.80 -1.03
N ASN A 76 19.12 8.78 -1.49
CA ASN A 76 17.94 8.90 -2.32
C ASN A 76 16.72 8.26 -1.62
N MET A 77 15.72 9.08 -1.30
CA MET A 77 14.50 8.60 -0.65
C MET A 77 13.59 7.80 -1.59
N MET A 78 13.78 7.92 -2.91
CA MET A 78 12.95 7.22 -3.91
C MET A 78 13.69 6.03 -4.48
N ILE A 79 13.58 4.89 -3.80
CA ILE A 79 14.07 3.61 -4.33
C ILE A 79 12.89 2.83 -4.90
N PHE A 80 12.93 2.63 -6.21
CA PHE A 80 11.92 1.86 -6.92
C PHE A 80 12.36 0.40 -7.03
N THR A 81 11.55 -0.51 -6.51
CA THR A 81 11.74 -1.98 -6.61
C THR A 81 10.80 -2.62 -7.63
N GLY A 82 10.17 -1.81 -8.46
CA GLY A 82 9.20 -2.23 -9.46
C GLY A 82 9.16 -1.30 -10.68
N LEU A 83 7.99 -1.18 -11.29
CA LEU A 83 7.81 -0.41 -12.51
C LEU A 83 8.08 1.10 -12.36
N GLY A 84 8.12 1.63 -11.15
CA GLY A 84 8.49 3.02 -10.89
C GLY A 84 9.91 3.38 -11.36
N ALA A 85 10.82 2.39 -11.48
CA ALA A 85 12.16 2.60 -12.04
C ALA A 85 12.15 2.99 -13.52
N PHE A 86 11.08 2.70 -14.25
CA PHE A 86 10.89 3.02 -15.66
C PHE A 86 10.09 4.30 -15.88
N GLY A 87 9.65 4.96 -14.81
CA GLY A 87 8.91 6.21 -14.88
C GLY A 87 9.81 7.35 -15.35
N ASN A 88 9.62 7.82 -16.57
CA ASN A 88 10.30 9.00 -17.14
C ASN A 88 9.50 10.31 -16.90
N GLY A 89 8.47 10.24 -16.06
CA GLY A 89 7.57 11.35 -15.83
C GLY A 89 8.05 12.31 -14.74
N GLU A 90 7.53 13.51 -14.77
CA GLU A 90 7.67 14.48 -13.71
C GLU A 90 7.18 13.88 -12.38
N GLN A 91 7.90 14.18 -11.30
CA GLN A 91 7.48 13.76 -9.97
C GLN A 91 6.07 14.28 -9.68
N GLY A 92 5.19 13.38 -9.21
CA GLY A 92 3.79 13.72 -8.98
C GLY A 92 2.84 13.49 -10.17
N SER A 93 3.35 13.16 -11.37
CA SER A 93 2.48 12.80 -12.49
C SER A 93 1.68 11.51 -12.20
N PHE A 94 0.49 11.38 -12.82
CA PHE A 94 -0.36 10.20 -12.67
C PHE A 94 0.41 8.90 -13.01
N ILE A 95 1.12 8.90 -14.14
CA ILE A 95 1.85 7.73 -14.63
C ILE A 95 2.95 7.34 -13.64
N ASN A 96 3.71 8.30 -13.15
CA ASN A 96 4.79 8.02 -12.20
C ASN A 96 4.25 7.50 -10.86
N ASN A 97 3.17 8.08 -10.35
CA ASN A 97 2.50 7.61 -9.13
C ASN A 97 1.95 6.19 -9.30
N PHE A 98 1.32 5.90 -10.45
CA PHE A 98 0.79 4.58 -10.77
C PHE A 98 1.90 3.53 -10.86
N LEU A 99 2.95 3.79 -11.65
CA LEU A 99 4.07 2.86 -11.82
C LEU A 99 4.82 2.62 -10.51
N SER A 100 4.96 3.64 -9.67
CA SER A 100 5.59 3.52 -8.35
C SER A 100 4.82 2.63 -7.39
N GLY A 101 3.50 2.51 -7.57
CA GLY A 101 2.67 1.61 -6.77
C GLY A 101 2.70 0.15 -7.23
N VAL A 102 3.26 -0.12 -8.42
CA VAL A 102 3.40 -1.50 -8.95
C VAL A 102 4.79 -2.01 -8.67
N ASP A 103 4.96 -2.69 -7.54
CA ASP A 103 6.21 -3.33 -7.15
C ASP A 103 6.00 -4.79 -6.71
N ILE A 104 7.11 -5.51 -6.55
CA ILE A 104 7.11 -6.93 -6.19
C ILE A 104 6.45 -7.18 -4.82
N PHE A 105 6.64 -6.28 -3.86
CA PHE A 105 6.10 -6.40 -2.51
C PHE A 105 4.58 -6.13 -2.51
N ALA A 106 4.11 -5.19 -3.34
CA ALA A 106 2.69 -4.94 -3.53
C ALA A 106 1.99 -6.16 -4.15
N LEU A 107 2.55 -6.75 -5.20
CA LEU A 107 2.05 -8.00 -5.80
C LEU A 107 2.05 -9.15 -4.80
N TRP A 108 3.09 -9.27 -4.00
CA TRP A 108 3.17 -10.28 -2.94
C TRP A 108 2.07 -10.09 -1.90
N ARG A 109 1.79 -8.86 -1.46
CA ARG A 109 0.66 -8.56 -0.55
C ARG A 109 -0.68 -8.97 -1.15
N VAL A 110 -0.93 -8.61 -2.41
CA VAL A 110 -2.17 -8.97 -3.10
C VAL A 110 -2.33 -10.49 -3.16
N TYR A 111 -1.27 -11.22 -3.48
CA TYR A 111 -1.28 -12.67 -3.55
C TYR A 111 -1.55 -13.32 -2.19
N LEU A 112 -0.90 -12.86 -1.12
CA LEU A 112 -1.15 -13.37 0.24
C LEU A 112 -2.58 -13.07 0.70
N THR A 113 -3.11 -11.89 0.39
CA THR A 113 -4.52 -11.55 0.68
C THR A 113 -5.47 -12.46 -0.09
N ALA A 114 -5.18 -12.74 -1.36
CA ALA A 114 -5.99 -13.66 -2.17
C ALA A 114 -6.02 -15.08 -1.59
N ILE A 115 -4.86 -15.62 -1.21
CA ILE A 115 -4.78 -16.94 -0.54
C ILE A 115 -5.63 -16.94 0.74
N ALA A 116 -5.47 -15.94 1.58
CA ALA A 116 -6.21 -15.89 2.83
C ALA A 116 -7.73 -15.76 2.60
N PHE A 117 -8.14 -15.04 1.56
CA PHE A 117 -9.54 -14.92 1.18
C PHE A 117 -10.13 -16.22 0.65
N THR A 118 -9.34 -17.13 0.03
CA THR A 118 -9.82 -18.46 -0.32
C THR A 118 -10.36 -19.21 0.90
N PHE A 119 -9.63 -19.13 2.01
CA PHE A 119 -10.05 -19.79 3.26
C PHE A 119 -11.22 -19.09 3.94
N LEU A 120 -11.22 -17.73 3.95
CA LEU A 120 -12.28 -16.98 4.60
C LEU A 120 -13.62 -17.06 3.85
N TYR A 121 -13.58 -16.95 2.54
CA TYR A 121 -14.78 -16.89 1.69
C TYR A 121 -15.16 -18.24 1.10
N GLN A 122 -14.37 -19.29 1.31
CA GLN A 122 -14.58 -20.65 0.75
C GLN A 122 -14.72 -20.60 -0.79
N LYS A 123 -13.87 -19.80 -1.43
CA LYS A 123 -13.83 -19.61 -2.89
C LYS A 123 -12.51 -20.14 -3.45
N ASN A 124 -12.44 -20.35 -4.76
CA ASN A 124 -11.19 -20.72 -5.41
C ASN A 124 -10.21 -19.54 -5.46
N LEU A 125 -8.93 -19.84 -5.67
CA LEU A 125 -7.87 -18.82 -5.69
C LEU A 125 -8.06 -17.83 -6.85
N ALA A 126 -8.59 -18.26 -7.99
CA ALA A 126 -8.78 -17.38 -9.14
C ALA A 126 -9.79 -16.27 -8.82
N ASP A 127 -10.95 -16.62 -8.23
CA ASP A 127 -11.99 -15.64 -7.87
C ASP A 127 -11.48 -14.64 -6.82
N THR A 128 -10.78 -15.14 -5.79
CA THR A 128 -10.26 -14.29 -4.73
C THR A 128 -9.10 -13.41 -5.22
N PHE A 129 -8.27 -13.92 -6.13
CA PHE A 129 -7.20 -13.13 -6.74
C PHE A 129 -7.76 -12.04 -7.66
N ILE A 130 -8.80 -12.34 -8.44
CA ILE A 130 -9.49 -11.35 -9.27
C ILE A 130 -10.10 -10.26 -8.37
N ALA A 131 -10.79 -10.64 -7.30
CA ALA A 131 -11.41 -9.67 -6.39
C ALA A 131 -10.38 -8.77 -5.70
N THR A 132 -9.33 -9.35 -5.12
CA THR A 132 -8.27 -8.59 -4.42
C THR A 132 -7.40 -7.79 -5.38
N GLY A 133 -7.07 -8.35 -6.55
CA GLY A 133 -6.30 -7.68 -7.58
C GLY A 133 -7.05 -6.51 -8.21
N SER A 134 -8.34 -6.68 -8.52
CA SER A 134 -9.19 -5.60 -9.04
C SER A 134 -9.30 -4.45 -8.03
N PHE A 135 -9.47 -4.77 -6.76
CA PHE A 135 -9.47 -3.77 -5.68
C PHE A 135 -8.14 -3.01 -5.61
N TRP A 136 -7.03 -3.72 -5.66
CA TRP A 136 -5.70 -3.10 -5.62
C TRP A 136 -5.47 -2.20 -6.83
N ILE A 137 -5.79 -2.64 -8.06
CA ILE A 137 -5.67 -1.83 -9.27
C ILE A 137 -6.58 -0.59 -9.19
N ALA A 138 -7.84 -0.75 -8.79
CA ALA A 138 -8.76 0.38 -8.64
C ALA A 138 -8.22 1.40 -7.63
N SER A 139 -7.68 0.94 -6.49
CA SER A 139 -7.07 1.82 -5.50
C SER A 139 -5.83 2.54 -6.04
N LEU A 140 -4.97 1.87 -6.79
CA LEU A 140 -3.82 2.50 -7.44
C LEU A 140 -4.26 3.62 -8.40
N LEU A 141 -5.26 3.38 -9.24
CA LEU A 141 -5.80 4.39 -10.15
C LEU A 141 -6.33 5.61 -9.41
N ILE A 142 -7.14 5.39 -8.35
CA ILE A 142 -7.72 6.46 -7.54
C ILE A 142 -6.62 7.28 -6.85
N PHE A 143 -5.71 6.63 -6.12
CA PHE A 143 -4.67 7.35 -5.38
C PHE A 143 -3.64 8.01 -6.29
N SER A 144 -3.33 7.42 -7.45
CA SER A 144 -2.48 8.06 -8.46
C SER A 144 -3.13 9.30 -9.05
N GLY A 145 -4.44 9.25 -9.29
CA GLY A 145 -5.22 10.40 -9.76
C GLY A 145 -5.29 11.52 -8.72
N ILE A 146 -5.57 11.18 -7.47
CA ILE A 146 -5.59 12.14 -6.36
C ILE A 146 -4.20 12.79 -6.20
N GLY A 147 -3.14 11.99 -6.19
CA GLY A 147 -1.77 12.49 -6.08
C GLY A 147 -1.39 13.45 -7.21
N ALA A 148 -1.74 13.11 -8.46
CA ALA A 148 -1.50 13.96 -9.62
C ALA A 148 -2.31 15.26 -9.56
N PHE A 149 -3.55 15.20 -9.09
CA PHE A 149 -4.40 16.38 -8.93
C PHE A 149 -3.79 17.37 -7.92
N PHE A 150 -3.36 16.90 -6.75
CA PHE A 150 -2.72 17.77 -5.76
C PHE A 150 -1.34 18.29 -6.21
N ALA A 151 -0.57 17.50 -6.95
CA ALA A 151 0.69 17.96 -7.52
C ALA A 151 0.46 19.12 -8.54
N GLY A 152 -0.59 19.02 -9.36
CA GLY A 152 -0.97 20.08 -10.30
C GLY A 152 -1.48 21.37 -9.63
N LEU A 153 -1.97 21.30 -8.38
CA LEU A 153 -2.40 22.50 -7.65
C LEU A 153 -1.24 23.22 -6.94
N SER A 154 -0.13 22.55 -6.75
CA SER A 154 1.04 23.05 -6.01
C SER A 154 2.15 23.59 -6.92
N GLY A 155 2.05 23.43 -8.23
CA GLY A 155 2.95 24.00 -9.26
C GLY A 155 2.33 25.17 -9.95
#